data_46330d51072431b5ecf3593e60736854
#
_entry.id   46330d51072431b5ecf3593e60736854
#
_cell.length_a   1.000
_cell.length_b   1.000
_cell.length_c   1.000
_cell.angle_alpha   90.00
_cell.angle_beta   90.00
_cell.angle_gamma   90.00
#
_symmetry.space_group_name_H-M   'P 1'
#
loop_
_entity.id
_entity.type
_entity.pdbx_description
1 polymer ?
#
loop_
_entity_poly.entity_id
_entity_poly.type
_entity_poly.pdbx_seq_one_letter_code
_entity_poly.pdbx_strand_id
1 'polypeptide(L)'
;MTIKSFPYNDITEQDRQSLKQLFYLVWDDKDTKDIHPAEMNVISFCTMEGSEIISYAGVVSWPINVKDESFKMCGLSCVCTHPEYRKRGIGNFLVKKVTEWIIQCDRFDIGLFTCSQENTSFYEHIGLWDKCPHLVLKESNREGAYVSRQLQLNVFRLP
;
A
#
# COMPACT_ATOMS: atom_id res chain seq x y z
N MET A 1 15.71 -13.69 0.21
CA MET A 1 15.11 -12.38 0.57
C MET A 1 14.00 -12.64 1.58
N THR A 2 14.09 -12.02 2.74
CA THR A 2 13.15 -12.25 3.85
C THR A 2 12.22 -11.05 3.98
N ILE A 3 10.93 -11.32 4.22
CA ILE A 3 9.93 -10.29 4.50
C ILE A 3 9.65 -10.30 6.00
N LYS A 4 9.74 -9.13 6.62
CA LYS A 4 9.27 -8.86 7.98
C LYS A 4 7.87 -8.25 7.88
N SER A 5 6.91 -8.74 8.67
CA SER A 5 5.56 -8.17 8.75
C SER A 5 5.17 -7.91 10.19
N PHE A 6 4.47 -6.80 10.43
CA PHE A 6 4.01 -6.38 11.75
C PHE A 6 2.86 -5.36 11.64
N PRO A 7 1.99 -5.23 12.65
CA PRO A 7 1.09 -4.10 12.75
C PRO A 7 1.90 -2.80 12.83
N TYR A 8 1.53 -1.79 12.02
CA TYR A 8 2.26 -0.52 12.00
C TYR A 8 2.32 0.16 13.38
N ASN A 9 1.27 0.00 14.17
CA ASN A 9 1.20 0.58 15.52
C ASN A 9 2.22 -0.07 16.49
N ASP A 10 2.71 -1.27 16.19
CA ASP A 10 3.68 -2.01 17.00
C ASP A 10 5.12 -1.88 16.46
N ILE A 11 5.36 -0.95 15.54
CA ILE A 11 6.67 -0.73 14.93
C ILE A 11 7.71 -0.35 15.99
N THR A 12 8.88 -1.01 15.95
CA THR A 12 9.99 -0.65 16.82
C THR A 12 10.56 0.72 16.44
N GLU A 13 11.20 1.41 17.38
CA GLU A 13 11.80 2.72 17.06
C GLU A 13 12.88 2.60 15.97
N GLN A 14 13.65 1.54 15.96
CA GLN A 14 14.65 1.27 14.93
C GLN A 14 14.02 1.10 13.54
N ASP A 15 12.97 0.29 13.43
CA ASP A 15 12.24 0.10 12.17
C ASP A 15 11.54 1.39 11.72
N ARG A 16 11.01 2.17 12.68
CA ARG A 16 10.38 3.47 12.42
C ARG A 16 11.37 4.45 11.79
N GLN A 17 12.56 4.55 12.34
CA GLN A 17 13.61 5.41 11.80
C GLN A 17 14.07 4.95 10.41
N SER A 18 14.28 3.65 10.22
CA SER A 18 14.64 3.08 8.92
C SER A 18 13.54 3.33 7.86
N LEU A 19 12.27 3.18 8.23
CA LEU A 19 11.14 3.44 7.34
C LEU A 19 11.02 4.93 6.98
N LYS A 20 11.19 5.83 7.94
CA LYS A 20 11.23 7.28 7.69
C LYS A 20 12.35 7.65 6.72
N GLN A 21 13.53 7.06 6.88
CA GLN A 21 14.65 7.28 5.98
C GLN A 21 14.33 6.78 4.56
N LEU A 22 13.73 5.60 4.42
CA LEU A 22 13.29 5.09 3.12
C LEU A 22 12.30 6.04 2.45
N PHE A 23 11.31 6.55 3.18
CA PHE A 23 10.30 7.45 2.62
C PHE A 23 10.88 8.81 2.25
N TYR A 24 11.80 9.33 3.06
CA TYR A 24 12.54 10.52 2.70
C TYR A 24 13.30 10.37 1.36
N LEU A 25 13.98 9.25 1.17
CA LEU A 25 14.72 8.95 -0.06
C LEU A 25 13.82 8.78 -1.30
N VAL A 26 12.59 8.32 -1.09
CA VAL A 26 11.66 8.03 -2.21
C VAL A 26 10.80 9.22 -2.57
N TRP A 27 10.33 10.00 -1.58
CA TRP A 27 9.36 11.08 -1.79
C TRP A 27 9.84 12.47 -1.37
N ASP A 28 11.08 12.61 -0.90
CA ASP A 28 11.64 13.87 -0.33
C ASP A 28 10.75 14.41 0.81
N ASP A 29 10.08 13.53 1.51
CA ASP A 29 9.17 13.88 2.60
C ASP A 29 9.97 14.11 3.88
N LYS A 30 10.14 15.41 4.22
CA LYS A 30 10.82 15.88 5.44
C LYS A 30 9.87 15.93 6.64
N ASP A 31 8.58 15.86 6.41
CA ASP A 31 7.57 15.96 7.47
C ASP A 31 7.37 14.58 8.12
N THR A 32 8.11 14.37 9.19
CA THR A 32 8.29 13.09 9.89
C THR A 32 7.11 12.67 10.75
N LYS A 33 5.88 13.13 10.46
CA LYS A 33 4.68 12.63 11.11
C LYS A 33 4.44 11.15 10.78
N ASP A 34 3.59 10.52 11.54
CA ASP A 34 3.24 9.13 11.29
C ASP A 34 2.63 8.98 9.88
N ILE A 35 3.24 8.08 9.11
CA ILE A 35 2.90 7.82 7.71
C ILE A 35 1.50 7.24 7.58
N HIS A 36 1.14 6.43 8.56
CA HIS A 36 -0.19 5.84 8.66
C HIS A 36 -0.85 6.29 9.96
N PRO A 37 -2.03 6.93 9.89
CA PRO A 37 -2.86 7.16 11.07
C PRO A 37 -3.15 5.85 11.81
N ALA A 38 -3.08 5.87 13.14
CA ALA A 38 -3.22 4.66 13.95
C ALA A 38 -4.56 3.93 13.73
N GLU A 39 -5.61 4.69 13.42
CA GLU A 39 -6.96 4.19 13.14
C GLU A 39 -7.07 3.37 11.84
N MET A 40 -6.10 3.47 10.95
CA MET A 40 -6.07 2.69 9.70
C MET A 40 -5.67 1.22 9.91
N ASN A 41 -5.20 0.85 11.11
CA ASN A 41 -4.82 -0.52 11.45
C ASN A 41 -3.95 -1.21 10.38
N VAL A 42 -2.94 -0.50 9.89
CA VAL A 42 -2.10 -0.94 8.78
C VAL A 42 -1.25 -2.14 9.19
N ILE A 43 -1.19 -3.14 8.33
CA ILE A 43 -0.19 -4.21 8.42
C ILE A 43 0.96 -3.85 7.48
N SER A 44 2.14 -3.72 8.04
CA SER A 44 3.38 -3.40 7.34
C SER A 44 4.08 -4.65 6.84
N PHE A 45 4.62 -4.56 5.63
CA PHE A 45 5.48 -5.58 5.03
C PHE A 45 6.76 -4.92 4.53
N CYS A 46 7.91 -5.43 4.96
CA CYS A 46 9.21 -4.85 4.65
C CYS A 46 10.18 -5.90 4.14
N THR A 47 10.98 -5.57 3.13
CA THR A 47 12.21 -6.31 2.87
C THR A 47 13.38 -5.59 3.51
N MET A 48 14.30 -6.38 4.10
CA MET A 48 15.42 -5.86 4.87
C MET A 48 16.75 -6.15 4.16
N GLU A 49 17.70 -5.21 4.29
CA GLU A 49 19.12 -5.43 4.05
C GLU A 49 19.86 -5.10 5.35
N GLY A 50 20.35 -6.12 6.04
CA GLY A 50 20.83 -5.95 7.42
C GLY A 50 19.73 -5.44 8.33
N SER A 51 19.91 -4.26 8.92
CA SER A 51 18.94 -3.57 9.77
C SER A 51 18.09 -2.52 9.05
N GLU A 52 18.32 -2.32 7.74
CA GLU A 52 17.65 -1.28 6.97
C GLU A 52 16.45 -1.82 6.19
N ILE A 53 15.35 -1.07 6.18
CA ILE A 53 14.19 -1.35 5.34
C ILE A 53 14.49 -0.81 3.95
N ILE A 54 14.58 -1.71 2.96
CA ILE A 54 14.89 -1.35 1.56
C ILE A 54 13.67 -1.36 0.65
N SER A 55 12.57 -1.98 1.07
CA SER A 55 11.28 -1.89 0.37
C SER A 55 10.14 -2.06 1.35
N TYR A 56 9.04 -1.37 1.10
CA TYR A 56 7.87 -1.31 1.96
C TYR A 56 6.58 -1.44 1.16
N ALA A 57 5.59 -2.08 1.77
CA ALA A 57 4.19 -2.06 1.36
C ALA A 57 3.30 -2.13 2.59
N GLY A 58 2.40 -1.17 2.78
CA GLY A 58 1.35 -1.22 3.79
C GLY A 58 0.08 -1.85 3.24
N VAL A 59 -0.63 -2.62 4.05
CA VAL A 59 -2.00 -3.05 3.80
C VAL A 59 -2.91 -2.27 4.73
N VAL A 60 -3.65 -1.32 4.19
CA VAL A 60 -4.70 -0.57 4.88
C VAL A 60 -6.02 -1.33 4.78
N SER A 61 -6.89 -1.18 5.77
CA SER A 61 -8.21 -1.82 5.74
C SER A 61 -9.27 -0.95 6.40
N TRP A 62 -10.47 -0.96 5.84
CA TRP A 62 -11.62 -0.25 6.38
C TRP A 62 -12.93 -0.91 5.96
N PRO A 63 -14.01 -0.74 6.76
CA PRO A 63 -15.33 -1.20 6.36
C PRO A 63 -15.94 -0.26 5.31
N ILE A 64 -16.66 -0.83 4.35
CA ILE A 64 -17.55 -0.10 3.46
C ILE A 64 -18.97 -0.65 3.59
N ASN A 65 -19.95 0.22 3.55
CA ASN A 65 -21.35 -0.17 3.59
C ASN A 65 -21.98 0.09 2.22
N VAL A 66 -22.61 -0.93 1.67
CA VAL A 66 -23.36 -0.86 0.41
C VAL A 66 -24.78 -1.32 0.69
N LYS A 67 -25.73 -0.40 0.66
CA LYS A 67 -27.12 -0.62 1.14
C LYS A 67 -27.08 -1.10 2.60
N ASP A 68 -27.60 -2.28 2.88
CA ASP A 68 -27.68 -2.88 4.22
C ASP A 68 -26.56 -3.89 4.52
N GLU A 69 -25.58 -4.04 3.62
CA GLU A 69 -24.46 -4.96 3.77
C GLU A 69 -23.16 -4.21 4.07
N SER A 70 -22.34 -4.80 4.95
CA SER A 70 -21.02 -4.28 5.31
C SER A 70 -19.93 -5.20 4.77
N PHE A 71 -18.95 -4.63 4.07
CA PHE A 71 -17.81 -5.33 3.49
C PHE A 71 -16.52 -4.82 4.11
N LYS A 72 -15.55 -5.71 4.30
CA LYS A 72 -14.19 -5.36 4.71
C LYS A 72 -13.34 -5.14 3.47
N MET A 73 -12.97 -3.90 3.22
CA MET A 73 -12.09 -3.53 2.12
C MET A 73 -10.63 -3.46 2.58
N CYS A 74 -9.71 -3.85 1.72
CA CYS A 74 -8.29 -3.61 1.90
C CYS A 74 -7.66 -2.98 0.65
N GLY A 75 -6.47 -2.42 0.82
CA GLY A 75 -5.70 -1.88 -0.29
C GLY A 75 -4.23 -1.73 0.03
N LEU A 76 -3.41 -1.65 -1.02
CA LEU A 76 -1.99 -1.36 -0.89
C LEU A 76 -1.79 0.14 -0.65
N SER A 77 -0.85 0.46 0.23
CA SER A 77 -0.49 1.83 0.57
C SER A 77 1.02 1.99 0.71
N CYS A 78 1.53 3.15 0.31
CA CYS A 78 2.93 3.54 0.47
C CYS A 78 3.93 2.52 -0.09
N VAL A 79 3.58 1.85 -1.19
CA VAL A 79 4.48 0.87 -1.83
C VAL A 79 5.70 1.59 -2.40
N CYS A 80 6.88 1.22 -1.91
CA CYS A 80 8.12 1.83 -2.37
C CYS A 80 9.33 0.89 -2.26
N THR A 81 10.38 1.23 -3.00
CA THR A 81 11.68 0.55 -2.95
C THR A 81 12.77 1.61 -2.99
N HIS A 82 13.76 1.45 -2.12
CA HIS A 82 14.95 2.29 -2.04
C HIS A 82 15.58 2.48 -3.43
N PRO A 83 15.92 3.70 -3.84
CA PRO A 83 16.39 3.99 -5.20
C PRO A 83 17.51 3.08 -5.71
N GLU A 84 18.51 2.80 -4.86
CA GLU A 84 19.65 1.94 -5.23
C GLU A 84 19.28 0.45 -5.38
N TYR A 85 18.13 0.05 -4.87
CA TYR A 85 17.64 -1.34 -4.95
C TYR A 85 16.55 -1.54 -6.00
N ARG A 86 16.18 -0.49 -6.74
CA ARG A 86 15.21 -0.58 -7.84
C ARG A 86 15.73 -1.43 -8.99
N LYS A 87 14.83 -1.91 -9.84
CA LYS A 87 15.13 -2.76 -11.01
C LYS A 87 15.79 -4.10 -10.68
N ARG A 88 15.80 -4.51 -9.42
CA ARG A 88 16.30 -5.81 -8.94
C ARG A 88 15.17 -6.80 -8.59
N GLY A 89 13.93 -6.51 -8.95
CA GLY A 89 12.76 -7.34 -8.67
C GLY A 89 12.23 -7.29 -7.24
N ILE A 90 12.83 -6.50 -6.33
CA ILE A 90 12.48 -6.46 -4.91
C ILE A 90 11.04 -5.99 -4.69
N GLY A 91 10.64 -4.90 -5.33
CA GLY A 91 9.27 -4.40 -5.24
C GLY A 91 8.24 -5.39 -5.78
N ASN A 92 8.53 -6.05 -6.92
CA ASN A 92 7.68 -7.09 -7.47
C ASN A 92 7.52 -8.27 -6.50
N PHE A 93 8.63 -8.73 -5.93
CA PHE A 93 8.64 -9.81 -4.95
C PHE A 93 7.78 -9.43 -3.73
N LEU A 94 7.99 -8.23 -3.17
CA LEU A 94 7.25 -7.76 -2.00
C LEU A 94 5.75 -7.68 -2.29
N VAL A 95 5.34 -7.01 -3.37
CA VAL A 95 3.91 -6.85 -3.70
C VAL A 95 3.25 -8.20 -3.98
N LYS A 96 3.93 -9.13 -4.66
CA LYS A 96 3.42 -10.51 -4.84
C LYS A 96 3.16 -11.20 -3.50
N LYS A 97 4.11 -11.14 -2.58
CA LYS A 97 3.97 -11.76 -1.26
C LYS A 97 2.87 -11.12 -0.40
N VAL A 98 2.74 -9.81 -0.46
CA VAL A 98 1.66 -9.09 0.22
C VAL A 98 0.30 -9.47 -0.37
N THR A 99 0.20 -9.55 -1.68
CA THR A 99 -1.05 -9.97 -2.36
C THR A 99 -1.41 -11.42 -2.02
N GLU A 100 -0.45 -12.34 -2.04
CA GLU A 100 -0.65 -13.73 -1.59
C GLU A 100 -1.16 -13.77 -0.15
N TRP A 101 -0.60 -12.96 0.74
CA TRP A 101 -1.05 -12.86 2.13
C TRP A 101 -2.49 -12.32 2.23
N ILE A 102 -2.85 -11.28 1.48
CA ILE A 102 -4.22 -10.74 1.45
C ILE A 102 -5.22 -11.83 1.07
N ILE A 103 -4.92 -12.61 0.04
CA ILE A 103 -5.79 -13.70 -0.44
C ILE A 103 -5.89 -14.82 0.61
N GLN A 104 -4.77 -15.22 1.18
CA GLN A 104 -4.70 -16.36 2.10
C GLN A 104 -5.28 -16.08 3.48
N CYS A 105 -5.23 -14.82 3.95
CA CYS A 105 -5.71 -14.50 5.29
C CYS A 105 -7.23 -14.52 5.43
N ASP A 106 -7.96 -14.55 4.33
CA ASP A 106 -9.45 -14.63 4.28
C ASP A 106 -10.15 -13.61 5.18
N ARG A 107 -9.56 -12.39 5.28
CA ARG A 107 -10.02 -11.33 6.17
C ARG A 107 -10.76 -10.21 5.45
N PHE A 108 -10.68 -10.18 4.14
CA PHE A 108 -11.14 -9.07 3.30
C PHE A 108 -12.05 -9.57 2.19
N ASP A 109 -13.13 -8.84 1.98
CA ASP A 109 -14.11 -9.14 0.93
C ASP A 109 -13.74 -8.48 -0.40
N ILE A 110 -13.04 -7.33 -0.33
CA ILE A 110 -12.71 -6.51 -1.50
C ILE A 110 -11.29 -5.98 -1.37
N GLY A 111 -10.49 -6.15 -2.40
CA GLY A 111 -9.18 -5.50 -2.54
C GLY A 111 -9.24 -4.37 -3.56
N LEU A 112 -8.94 -3.13 -3.14
CA LEU A 112 -8.89 -1.94 -3.99
C LEU A 112 -7.78 -1.00 -3.56
N PHE A 113 -7.05 -0.42 -4.53
CA PHE A 113 -6.15 0.69 -4.27
C PHE A 113 -6.02 1.61 -5.49
N THR A 114 -5.38 2.74 -5.30
CA THR A 114 -5.07 3.68 -6.38
C THR A 114 -3.57 3.84 -6.54
N CYS A 115 -3.11 4.08 -7.77
CA CYS A 115 -1.74 4.49 -8.03
C CYS A 115 -1.68 5.62 -9.06
N SER A 116 -0.55 6.35 -9.08
CA SER A 116 -0.26 7.33 -10.12
C SER A 116 -0.10 6.66 -11.48
N GLN A 117 -0.24 7.44 -12.56
CA GLN A 117 -0.07 6.94 -13.91
C GLN A 117 1.33 6.35 -14.15
N GLU A 118 2.35 6.94 -13.53
CA GLU A 118 3.74 6.48 -13.64
C GLU A 118 3.95 5.06 -13.07
N ASN A 119 3.18 4.69 -12.06
CA ASN A 119 3.27 3.38 -11.40
C ASN A 119 2.34 2.32 -12.00
N THR A 120 1.49 2.69 -12.97
CA THR A 120 0.52 1.77 -13.57
C THR A 120 1.17 0.54 -14.17
N SER A 121 2.21 0.73 -14.99
CA SER A 121 2.92 -0.37 -15.65
C SER A 121 3.57 -1.35 -14.67
N PHE A 122 3.97 -0.87 -13.50
CA PHE A 122 4.51 -1.73 -12.44
C PHE A 122 3.46 -2.74 -11.96
N TYR A 123 2.25 -2.29 -11.64
CA TYR A 123 1.18 -3.18 -11.16
C TYR A 123 0.61 -4.06 -12.26
N GLU A 124 0.49 -3.56 -13.48
CA GLU A 124 0.08 -4.36 -14.65
C GLU A 124 1.10 -5.49 -14.93
N HIS A 125 2.40 -5.22 -14.78
CA HIS A 125 3.45 -6.22 -14.94
C HIS A 125 3.40 -7.31 -13.86
N ILE A 126 3.02 -6.98 -12.64
CA ILE A 126 2.85 -7.97 -11.56
C ILE A 126 1.71 -8.93 -11.88
N GLY A 127 0.64 -8.44 -12.52
CA GLY A 127 -0.47 -9.24 -13.05
C GLY A 127 -1.37 -9.89 -11.99
N LEU A 128 -1.36 -9.39 -10.75
CA LEU A 128 -2.20 -9.89 -9.66
C LEU A 128 -3.38 -8.96 -9.33
N TRP A 129 -3.37 -7.75 -9.90
CA TRP A 129 -4.37 -6.73 -9.67
C TRP A 129 -4.88 -6.23 -11.02
N ASP A 130 -6.19 -6.23 -11.20
CA ASP A 130 -6.84 -5.77 -12.43
C ASP A 130 -7.01 -4.26 -12.40
N LYS A 131 -6.58 -3.58 -13.46
CA LYS A 131 -6.88 -2.17 -13.65
C LYS A 131 -8.35 -1.97 -13.97
N CYS A 132 -9.01 -1.08 -13.25
CA CYS A 132 -10.43 -0.77 -13.39
C CYS A 132 -10.65 0.66 -13.88
N PRO A 133 -10.62 0.93 -15.21
CA PRO A 133 -10.67 2.28 -15.76
C PRO A 133 -12.02 2.98 -15.53
N HIS A 134 -13.06 2.21 -15.24
CA HIS A 134 -14.42 2.73 -15.00
C HIS A 134 -14.71 2.97 -13.51
N LEU A 135 -13.86 2.47 -12.61
CA LEU A 135 -14.06 2.64 -11.19
C LEU A 135 -13.41 3.95 -10.72
N VAL A 136 -14.14 4.69 -9.92
CA VAL A 136 -13.68 5.93 -9.31
C VAL A 136 -13.81 5.79 -7.80
N LEU A 137 -12.70 5.96 -7.11
CA LEU A 137 -12.68 5.99 -5.64
C LEU A 137 -12.78 7.43 -5.16
N LYS A 138 -13.60 7.65 -4.14
CA LYS A 138 -13.73 8.92 -3.44
C LYS A 138 -13.07 8.80 -2.08
N GLU A 139 -12.28 9.80 -1.70
CA GLU A 139 -11.53 9.81 -0.45
C GLU A 139 -12.43 9.65 0.78
N SER A 140 -13.57 10.31 0.78
CA SER A 140 -14.56 10.24 1.86
C SER A 140 -15.94 10.69 1.37
N ASN A 141 -16.98 10.51 2.21
CA ASN A 141 -18.32 10.99 1.92
C ASN A 141 -18.51 12.51 2.17
N ARG A 142 -17.47 13.23 2.58
CA ARG A 142 -17.54 14.68 2.79
C ARG A 142 -17.73 15.41 1.47
N GLU A 143 -18.46 16.52 1.50
CA GLU A 143 -18.57 17.42 0.36
C GLU A 143 -17.17 17.98 0.02
N GLY A 144 -16.83 18.03 -1.26
CA GLY A 144 -15.51 18.48 -1.72
C GLY A 144 -14.37 17.46 -1.58
N ALA A 145 -14.63 16.24 -1.08
CA ALA A 145 -13.61 15.19 -1.03
C ALA A 145 -13.10 14.82 -2.42
N TYR A 146 -11.79 14.64 -2.54
CA TYR A 146 -11.15 14.28 -3.80
C TYR A 146 -11.60 12.93 -4.32
N VAL A 147 -11.61 12.80 -5.64
CA VAL A 147 -11.87 11.54 -6.33
C VAL A 147 -10.64 11.15 -7.16
N SER A 148 -10.41 9.86 -7.34
CA SER A 148 -9.24 9.32 -8.05
C SER A 148 -9.08 9.89 -9.47
N ARG A 149 -10.19 10.17 -10.17
CA ARG A 149 -10.17 10.78 -11.50
C ARG A 149 -9.62 12.21 -11.51
N GLN A 150 -9.97 13.04 -10.50
CA GLN A 150 -9.46 14.42 -10.39
C GLN A 150 -7.95 14.44 -10.13
N LEU A 151 -7.44 13.45 -9.40
CA LEU A 151 -6.03 13.28 -9.10
C LEU A 151 -5.29 12.47 -10.18
N GLN A 152 -5.95 12.13 -11.28
CA GLN A 152 -5.39 11.32 -12.38
C GLN A 152 -4.82 9.96 -11.89
N LEU A 153 -5.47 9.35 -10.89
CA LEU A 153 -5.08 8.05 -10.35
C LEU A 153 -5.80 6.92 -11.08
N ASN A 154 -5.08 5.83 -11.30
CA ASN A 154 -5.66 4.57 -11.76
C ASN A 154 -6.11 3.72 -10.56
N VAL A 155 -7.26 3.06 -10.71
CA VAL A 155 -7.79 2.14 -9.70
C VAL A 155 -7.45 0.72 -10.09
N PHE A 156 -6.96 -0.04 -9.13
CA PHE A 156 -6.71 -1.47 -9.25
C PHE A 156 -7.57 -2.23 -8.25
N ARG A 157 -8.07 -3.40 -8.66
CA ARG A 157 -8.79 -4.32 -7.79
C ARG A 157 -8.14 -5.68 -7.78
N LEU A 158 -8.29 -6.38 -6.68
CA LEU A 158 -7.98 -7.80 -6.57
C LEU A 158 -9.11 -8.59 -7.27
N PRO A 159 -8.81 -9.54 -8.17
CA PRO A 159 -9.79 -10.37 -8.86
C PRO A 159 -10.70 -11.16 -7.94
#